data_19fa149f5c41e9bb7cd9732bd68dc16c
#
_entry.id   19fa149f5c41e9bb7cd9732bd68dc16c
#
_cell.length_a   1.000
_cell.length_b   1.000
_cell.length_c   1.000
_cell.angle_alpha   90.00
_cell.angle_beta   90.00
_cell.angle_gamma   90.00
#
_symmetry.space_group_name_H-M   'P 1'
#
loop_
_entity.id
_entity.type
_entity.pdbx_description
1 polymer ?
#
loop_
_entity_poly.entity_id
_entity_poly.type
_entity_poly.pdbx_seq_one_letter_code
_entity_poly.pdbx_strand_id
1 'polypeptide(L)'
;MRMERIEKMTKKKKKALKDLWYVVIALILLGGGYFTSNLDKSSKNEETANKNNELLVYFIDVGQADSIYIKDGNSNMLIDAGNNTDGSLLVKYLKSLGVNEFKYAVGTHAHEDHIGGMDDIIKNFTIDNYLMPKKISTSKTFEDVLDALNEKRVSPNIPKTGDKFTLDKASFEVLSVGISDDDTDLNDTSVVLKMTYDKTCTLFMGDASSAVENNLLNKDIQCQVLKVGHHGSRYSSSDEFIKTVKPSYGIIMVGKDNKYGHPTNKTLDVLNKYNVTVHRTDQEGTIIMKIKGDNISFENIKTNTNG
;
A
#
# COMPACT_ATOMS: atom_id res chain seq x y z
N MET A 1 -3.31 -43.45 6.82
CA MET A 1 -2.59 -43.22 5.51
C MET A 1 -2.92 -41.90 4.84
N ARG A 2 -4.21 -41.54 4.61
CA ARG A 2 -4.53 -40.25 3.90
C ARG A 2 -4.26 -39.03 4.76
N MET A 3 -4.57 -39.02 6.03
CA MET A 3 -4.30 -37.92 6.97
C MET A 3 -2.80 -37.74 7.26
N GLU A 4 -2.01 -38.80 7.42
CA GLU A 4 -0.55 -38.67 7.54
C GLU A 4 0.15 -38.11 6.31
N ARG A 5 -0.43 -38.35 5.13
CA ARG A 5 0.10 -37.79 3.86
C ARG A 5 -0.17 -36.29 3.74
N ILE A 6 -1.32 -35.83 4.23
CA ILE A 6 -1.69 -34.41 4.29
C ILE A 6 -0.82 -33.68 5.33
N GLU A 7 -0.58 -34.30 6.48
CA GLU A 7 0.27 -33.74 7.54
C GLU A 7 1.76 -33.65 7.13
N LYS A 8 2.25 -34.66 6.39
CA LYS A 8 3.61 -34.62 5.81
C LYS A 8 3.74 -33.58 4.68
N MET A 9 2.69 -33.39 3.86
CA MET A 9 2.69 -32.35 2.84
C MET A 9 2.68 -30.94 3.43
N THR A 10 1.92 -30.69 4.49
CA THR A 10 1.91 -29.38 5.20
C THR A 10 3.24 -29.11 5.90
N LYS A 11 3.88 -30.12 6.50
CA LYS A 11 5.22 -29.97 7.09
C LYS A 11 6.31 -29.71 6.03
N LYS A 12 6.21 -30.37 4.86
CA LYS A 12 7.14 -30.15 3.73
C LYS A 12 6.98 -28.75 3.12
N LYS A 13 5.75 -28.26 2.97
CA LYS A 13 5.48 -26.89 2.53
C LYS A 13 5.97 -25.86 3.55
N LYS A 14 5.71 -26.04 4.84
CA LYS A 14 6.25 -25.16 5.89
C LYS A 14 7.78 -25.15 5.95
N LYS A 15 8.41 -26.29 5.68
CA LYS A 15 9.88 -26.36 5.59
C LYS A 15 10.39 -25.62 4.35
N ALA A 16 9.78 -25.83 3.19
CA ALA A 16 10.17 -25.14 1.97
C ALA A 16 10.00 -23.61 2.09
N LEU A 17 8.91 -23.14 2.72
CA LEU A 17 8.69 -21.71 2.99
C LEU A 17 9.74 -21.15 3.96
N LYS A 18 10.10 -21.93 5.00
CA LYS A 18 11.18 -21.56 5.91
C LYS A 18 12.55 -21.49 5.20
N ASP A 19 12.82 -22.46 4.34
CA ASP A 19 14.08 -22.52 3.60
C ASP A 19 14.17 -21.35 2.57
N LEU A 20 13.04 -21.02 1.92
CA LEU A 20 12.90 -19.84 1.04
C LEU A 20 13.10 -18.54 1.83
N TRP A 21 12.55 -18.45 3.04
CA TRP A 21 12.74 -17.30 3.93
C TRP A 21 14.19 -17.10 4.35
N TYR A 22 14.93 -18.19 4.64
CA TYR A 22 16.38 -18.08 4.94
C TYR A 22 17.18 -17.60 3.72
N VAL A 23 16.77 -18.00 2.50
CA VAL A 23 17.36 -17.49 1.26
C VAL A 23 17.09 -15.99 1.08
N VAL A 24 15.85 -15.57 1.34
CA VAL A 24 15.46 -14.14 1.28
C VAL A 24 16.23 -13.32 2.33
N ILE A 25 16.33 -13.82 3.57
CA ILE A 25 17.12 -13.15 4.61
C ILE A 25 18.62 -13.12 4.25
N ALA A 26 19.16 -14.20 3.70
CA ALA A 26 20.57 -14.23 3.28
C ALA A 26 20.83 -13.22 2.16
N LEU A 27 19.90 -13.05 1.21
CA LEU A 27 19.98 -12.03 0.16
C LEU A 27 19.88 -10.62 0.72
N ILE A 28 19.02 -10.39 1.72
CA ILE A 28 18.88 -9.10 2.42
C ILE A 28 20.17 -8.76 3.20
N LEU A 29 20.76 -9.73 3.87
CA LEU A 29 22.00 -9.52 4.64
C LEU A 29 23.21 -9.28 3.74
N LEU A 30 23.24 -9.88 2.54
CA LEU A 30 24.29 -9.65 1.54
C LEU A 30 24.09 -8.36 0.75
N GLY A 31 22.83 -7.89 0.58
CA GLY A 31 22.48 -6.64 -0.11
C GLY A 31 22.43 -5.40 0.78
N GLY A 32 22.37 -5.57 2.09
CA GLY A 32 22.19 -4.45 3.05
C GLY A 32 23.35 -3.44 3.11
N GLY A 33 24.48 -3.71 2.45
CA GLY A 33 25.57 -2.75 2.31
C GLY A 33 25.39 -1.72 1.20
N TYR A 34 24.41 -1.89 0.32
CA TYR A 34 24.23 -1.01 -0.85
C TYR A 34 23.30 0.19 -0.61
N PHE A 35 22.45 0.14 0.42
CA PHE A 35 21.44 1.16 0.64
C PHE A 35 22.01 2.48 1.21
N THR A 36 23.16 2.44 1.90
CA THR A 36 23.73 3.64 2.51
C THR A 36 24.70 4.42 1.60
N SER A 37 25.09 3.87 0.43
CA SER A 37 26.13 4.48 -0.42
C SER A 37 25.61 5.25 -1.64
N ASN A 38 24.32 5.21 -1.95
CA ASN A 38 23.76 5.87 -3.13
C ASN A 38 22.97 7.16 -2.86
N LEU A 39 22.95 7.66 -1.62
CA LEU A 39 22.31 8.93 -1.29
C LEU A 39 23.10 10.18 -1.77
N ASP A 40 24.31 10.02 -2.29
CA ASP A 40 25.22 11.17 -2.54
C ASP A 40 25.68 11.36 -3.99
N LYS A 41 25.03 10.75 -4.98
CA LYS A 41 25.41 10.93 -6.40
C LYS A 41 24.23 11.18 -7.34
N SER A 42 23.47 12.25 -7.10
CA SER A 42 22.61 12.81 -8.14
C SER A 42 22.45 14.32 -8.01
N SER A 43 23.56 15.00 -8.11
CA SER A 43 23.55 16.43 -8.42
C SER A 43 24.28 16.65 -9.74
N LYS A 44 23.55 16.53 -10.85
CA LYS A 44 23.83 17.20 -12.16
C LYS A 44 23.01 16.51 -13.24
N ASN A 45 21.79 16.97 -13.44
CA ASN A 45 21.10 17.16 -14.72
C ASN A 45 19.77 17.85 -14.42
N GLU A 46 19.85 19.11 -14.03
CA GLU A 46 18.74 20.05 -14.20
C GLU A 46 18.75 20.46 -15.66
N GLU A 47 17.74 19.99 -16.41
CA GLU A 47 17.11 20.72 -17.52
C GLU A 47 16.21 19.78 -18.34
N THR A 48 15.08 19.40 -17.78
CA THR A 48 13.77 19.35 -18.44
C THR A 48 12.73 19.33 -17.32
N ALA A 49 12.63 20.46 -16.63
CA ALA A 49 11.69 20.63 -15.54
C ALA A 49 10.26 20.39 -16.01
N ASN A 50 9.66 19.41 -15.41
CA ASN A 50 8.28 19.03 -15.40
C ASN A 50 7.36 20.29 -15.45
N LYS A 51 6.65 20.51 -16.54
CA LYS A 51 5.73 21.64 -16.71
C LYS A 51 4.51 21.61 -15.79
N ASN A 52 4.29 20.53 -15.07
CA ASN A 52 3.18 20.37 -14.13
C ASN A 52 3.73 20.00 -12.74
N ASN A 53 3.85 20.99 -11.87
CA ASN A 53 4.15 20.87 -10.45
C ASN A 53 2.95 20.27 -9.71
N GLU A 54 2.50 19.06 -10.10
CA GLU A 54 1.28 18.41 -9.63
C GLU A 54 1.57 16.94 -9.31
N LEU A 55 1.14 16.51 -8.13
CA LEU A 55 1.12 15.11 -7.72
C LEU A 55 -0.26 14.51 -8.00
N LEU A 56 -0.30 13.32 -8.58
CA LEU A 56 -1.53 12.57 -8.82
C LEU A 56 -1.54 11.31 -7.96
N VAL A 57 -2.63 11.09 -7.24
CA VAL A 57 -2.87 9.85 -6.49
C VAL A 57 -4.18 9.24 -6.95
N TYR A 58 -4.10 8.05 -7.54
CA TYR A 58 -5.23 7.27 -8.01
C TYR A 58 -5.59 6.22 -6.96
N PHE A 59 -6.73 6.36 -6.35
CA PHE A 59 -7.36 5.30 -5.54
C PHE A 59 -8.23 4.49 -6.50
N ILE A 60 -7.64 3.41 -7.03
CA ILE A 60 -8.22 2.64 -8.14
C ILE A 60 -9.37 1.78 -7.60
N ASP A 61 -10.55 1.87 -8.24
CA ASP A 61 -11.67 1.00 -7.91
C ASP A 61 -11.39 -0.44 -8.38
N VAL A 62 -11.05 -1.28 -7.44
CA VAL A 62 -10.81 -2.73 -7.58
C VAL A 62 -11.82 -3.53 -6.74
N GLY A 63 -13.00 -2.93 -6.47
CA GLY A 63 -13.99 -3.54 -5.59
C GLY A 63 -13.58 -3.53 -4.12
N GLN A 64 -13.77 -4.65 -3.42
CA GLN A 64 -13.43 -4.78 -2.00
C GLN A 64 -11.95 -5.11 -1.85
N ALA A 65 -11.09 -4.11 -2.06
CA ALA A 65 -9.63 -4.26 -2.08
C ALA A 65 -8.95 -2.88 -2.17
N ASP A 66 -7.63 -2.81 -1.97
CA ASP A 66 -6.82 -1.62 -2.12
C ASP A 66 -5.89 -1.71 -3.35
N SER A 67 -5.83 -0.63 -4.12
CA SER A 67 -4.79 -0.41 -5.13
C SER A 67 -4.63 1.08 -5.35
N ILE A 68 -3.46 1.64 -5.00
CA ILE A 68 -3.21 3.07 -5.02
C ILE A 68 -1.99 3.34 -5.90
N TYR A 69 -2.20 4.04 -7.01
CA TYR A 69 -1.14 4.48 -7.89
C TYR A 69 -0.80 5.95 -7.66
N ILE A 70 0.49 6.25 -7.46
CA ILE A 70 1.01 7.61 -7.22
C ILE A 70 1.95 7.98 -8.35
N LYS A 71 1.67 9.11 -9.00
CA LYS A 71 2.51 9.70 -10.04
C LYS A 71 3.05 11.04 -9.56
N ASP A 72 4.38 11.11 -9.45
CA ASP A 72 5.12 12.32 -9.07
C ASP A 72 6.16 12.60 -10.15
N GLY A 73 5.88 13.59 -10.96
CA GLY A 73 6.72 13.87 -12.13
C GLY A 73 6.83 12.68 -13.09
N ASN A 74 8.03 12.15 -13.23
CA ASN A 74 8.31 10.97 -14.04
C ASN A 74 8.36 9.68 -13.21
N SER A 75 8.27 9.80 -11.89
CA SER A 75 8.37 8.66 -10.97
C SER A 75 6.99 8.10 -10.62
N ASN A 76 6.91 6.78 -10.52
CA ASN A 76 5.70 6.04 -10.23
C ASN A 76 5.86 5.19 -8.98
N MET A 77 4.80 5.09 -8.18
CA MET A 77 4.71 4.21 -7.04
C MET A 77 3.36 3.51 -7.02
N LEU A 78 3.34 2.24 -6.62
CA LEU A 78 2.12 1.48 -6.39
C LEU A 78 2.07 1.03 -4.94
N ILE A 79 0.95 1.22 -4.27
CA ILE A 79 0.65 0.67 -2.95
C ILE A 79 -0.53 -0.28 -3.13
N ASP A 80 -0.30 -1.55 -2.86
CA ASP A 80 -1.24 -2.65 -3.06
C ASP A 80 -1.74 -2.84 -4.50
N ALA A 81 -2.31 -3.99 -4.80
CA ALA A 81 -2.67 -4.39 -6.16
C ALA A 81 -3.98 -5.21 -6.23
N GLY A 82 -4.91 -4.98 -5.30
CA GLY A 82 -6.22 -5.62 -5.32
C GLY A 82 -6.20 -7.12 -5.06
N ASN A 83 -7.29 -7.79 -5.48
CA ASN A 83 -7.47 -9.22 -5.38
C ASN A 83 -6.70 -9.99 -6.50
N ASN A 84 -6.61 -11.31 -6.38
CA ASN A 84 -5.99 -12.18 -7.41
C ASN A 84 -6.61 -11.99 -8.81
N THR A 85 -7.89 -11.63 -8.88
CA THR A 85 -8.59 -11.41 -10.16
C THR A 85 -8.34 -10.05 -10.79
N ASP A 86 -7.77 -9.10 -10.05
CA ASP A 86 -7.63 -7.72 -10.48
C ASP A 86 -6.32 -7.45 -11.23
N GLY A 87 -5.31 -8.30 -11.05
CA GLY A 87 -3.96 -8.09 -11.55
C GLY A 87 -3.89 -7.77 -13.04
N SER A 88 -4.54 -8.58 -13.90
CA SER A 88 -4.51 -8.36 -15.34
C SER A 88 -5.22 -7.07 -15.78
N LEU A 89 -6.28 -6.64 -15.06
CA LEU A 89 -6.99 -5.38 -15.31
C LEU A 89 -6.14 -4.19 -14.87
N LEU A 90 -5.52 -4.28 -13.70
CA LEU A 90 -4.60 -3.27 -13.18
C LEU A 90 -3.41 -3.07 -14.13
N VAL A 91 -2.81 -4.14 -14.63
CA VAL A 91 -1.72 -4.07 -15.63
C VAL A 91 -2.17 -3.29 -16.87
N LYS A 92 -3.35 -3.60 -17.43
CA LYS A 92 -3.89 -2.89 -18.59
C LYS A 92 -4.15 -1.41 -18.27
N TYR A 93 -4.76 -1.13 -17.13
CA TYR A 93 -5.09 0.22 -16.71
C TYR A 93 -3.82 1.06 -16.52
N LEU A 94 -2.84 0.57 -15.77
CA LEU A 94 -1.58 1.26 -15.52
C LEU A 94 -0.79 1.50 -16.83
N LYS A 95 -0.75 0.51 -17.73
CA LYS A 95 -0.15 0.69 -19.06
C LYS A 95 -0.88 1.76 -19.89
N SER A 96 -2.20 1.86 -19.78
CA SER A 96 -2.97 2.91 -20.47
C SER A 96 -2.67 4.33 -19.95
N LEU A 97 -2.20 4.43 -18.69
CA LEU A 97 -1.69 5.67 -18.09
C LEU A 97 -0.22 5.96 -18.46
N GLY A 98 0.40 5.11 -19.28
CA GLY A 98 1.80 5.24 -19.71
C GLY A 98 2.82 4.77 -18.69
N VAL A 99 2.41 4.00 -17.66
CA VAL A 99 3.33 3.43 -16.68
C VAL A 99 4.12 2.28 -17.32
N ASN A 100 5.44 2.28 -17.15
CA ASN A 100 6.34 1.23 -17.58
C ASN A 100 7.15 0.65 -16.41
N GLU A 101 7.38 1.46 -15.38
CA GLU A 101 8.20 1.13 -14.24
C GLU A 101 7.66 1.76 -12.96
N PHE A 102 7.98 1.14 -11.83
CA PHE A 102 7.72 1.66 -10.50
C PHE A 102 9.05 1.82 -9.74
N LYS A 103 9.33 3.05 -9.30
CA LYS A 103 10.43 3.30 -8.37
C LYS A 103 10.19 2.57 -7.04
N TYR A 104 8.93 2.50 -6.62
CA TYR A 104 8.50 1.74 -5.45
C TYR A 104 7.20 0.98 -5.75
N ALA A 105 7.14 -0.28 -5.34
CA ALA A 105 5.90 -1.02 -5.15
C ALA A 105 5.84 -1.50 -3.70
N VAL A 106 4.66 -1.40 -3.08
CA VAL A 106 4.45 -1.73 -1.66
C VAL A 106 3.32 -2.73 -1.55
N GLY A 107 3.59 -3.88 -0.94
CA GLY A 107 2.55 -4.74 -0.40
C GLY A 107 2.39 -4.41 1.08
N THR A 108 1.30 -3.75 1.47
CA THR A 108 1.13 -3.27 2.85
C THR A 108 1.10 -4.41 3.85
N HIS A 109 0.41 -5.49 3.53
CA HIS A 109 0.36 -6.73 4.30
C HIS A 109 -0.10 -7.91 3.43
N ALA A 110 -0.02 -9.14 3.96
CA ALA A 110 -0.11 -10.35 3.14
C ALA A 110 -1.55 -10.91 2.97
N HIS A 111 -2.58 -10.06 2.94
CA HIS A 111 -3.93 -10.45 2.56
C HIS A 111 -4.13 -10.36 1.04
N GLU A 112 -5.06 -11.17 0.52
CA GLU A 112 -5.33 -11.28 -0.90
C GLU A 112 -5.83 -9.97 -1.50
N ASP A 113 -6.72 -9.27 -0.81
CA ASP A 113 -7.31 -8.01 -1.25
C ASP A 113 -6.32 -6.81 -1.25
N HIS A 114 -5.05 -7.07 -0.94
CA HIS A 114 -3.95 -6.11 -1.02
C HIS A 114 -2.85 -6.55 -1.99
N ILE A 115 -2.44 -7.81 -1.91
CA ILE A 115 -1.33 -8.29 -2.74
C ILE A 115 -1.76 -9.27 -3.83
N GLY A 116 -3.07 -9.43 -4.06
CA GLY A 116 -3.62 -10.42 -4.99
C GLY A 116 -3.11 -10.28 -6.42
N GLY A 117 -3.16 -9.08 -6.96
CA GLY A 117 -2.66 -8.78 -8.30
C GLY A 117 -1.18 -8.41 -8.36
N MET A 118 -0.45 -8.45 -7.24
CA MET A 118 0.93 -7.95 -7.17
C MET A 118 1.91 -8.80 -7.99
N ASP A 119 1.69 -10.09 -8.09
CA ASP A 119 2.51 -10.98 -8.94
C ASP A 119 2.39 -10.61 -10.42
N ASP A 120 1.19 -10.24 -10.90
CA ASP A 120 0.98 -9.72 -12.25
C ASP A 120 1.68 -8.38 -12.46
N ILE A 121 1.64 -7.48 -11.46
CA ILE A 121 2.38 -6.21 -11.50
C ILE A 121 3.88 -6.47 -11.61
N ILE A 122 4.44 -7.33 -10.76
CA ILE A 122 5.87 -7.68 -10.76
C ILE A 122 6.29 -8.28 -12.10
N LYS A 123 5.46 -9.15 -12.69
CA LYS A 123 5.74 -9.80 -13.98
C LYS A 123 5.73 -8.81 -15.16
N ASN A 124 4.94 -7.75 -15.10
CA ASN A 124 4.64 -6.87 -16.23
C ASN A 124 5.34 -5.51 -16.21
N PHE A 125 5.89 -5.08 -15.06
CA PHE A 125 6.57 -3.80 -14.90
C PHE A 125 7.98 -4.00 -14.34
N THR A 126 8.86 -3.02 -14.58
CA THR A 126 10.12 -2.92 -13.85
C THR A 126 9.84 -2.35 -12.47
N ILE A 127 10.38 -2.96 -11.42
CA ILE A 127 10.24 -2.50 -10.05
C ILE A 127 11.63 -2.33 -9.45
N ASP A 128 11.99 -1.10 -9.09
CA ASP A 128 13.29 -0.82 -8.49
C ASP A 128 13.35 -1.25 -7.03
N ASN A 129 12.26 -0.97 -6.28
CA ASN A 129 12.17 -1.28 -4.86
C ASN A 129 10.80 -1.88 -4.54
N TYR A 130 10.78 -3.11 -4.03
CA TYR A 130 9.57 -3.74 -3.51
C TYR A 130 9.61 -3.73 -1.98
N LEU A 131 8.65 -3.04 -1.35
CA LEU A 131 8.53 -2.95 0.11
C LEU A 131 7.45 -3.90 0.60
N MET A 132 7.71 -4.64 1.65
CA MET A 132 6.74 -5.51 2.32
C MET A 132 7.10 -5.68 3.80
N PRO A 133 6.11 -5.98 4.68
CA PRO A 133 6.41 -6.28 6.07
C PRO A 133 7.19 -7.59 6.22
N LYS A 134 7.85 -7.74 7.35
CA LYS A 134 8.61 -8.96 7.69
C LYS A 134 7.72 -10.19 7.86
N LYS A 135 6.43 -10.00 8.18
CA LYS A 135 5.49 -11.09 8.45
C LYS A 135 5.21 -11.90 7.19
N ILE A 136 5.45 -13.20 7.29
CA ILE A 136 5.15 -14.14 6.21
C ILE A 136 3.73 -14.70 6.34
N SER A 137 3.11 -15.00 5.20
CA SER A 137 1.86 -15.75 5.09
C SER A 137 2.11 -17.12 4.43
N THR A 138 1.23 -18.05 4.67
CA THR A 138 1.22 -19.35 3.99
C THR A 138 0.16 -19.43 2.89
N SER A 139 -0.42 -18.29 2.52
CA SER A 139 -1.39 -18.19 1.44
C SER A 139 -0.73 -18.42 0.08
N LYS A 140 -1.52 -18.93 -0.87
CA LYS A 140 -1.04 -19.09 -2.25
C LYS A 140 -0.70 -17.75 -2.89
N THR A 141 -1.49 -16.73 -2.62
CA THR A 141 -1.24 -15.34 -3.06
C THR A 141 0.13 -14.85 -2.64
N PHE A 142 0.51 -15.05 -1.38
CA PHE A 142 1.83 -14.65 -0.89
C PHE A 142 2.96 -15.46 -1.55
N GLU A 143 2.76 -16.79 -1.75
CA GLU A 143 3.70 -17.63 -2.50
C GLU A 143 3.89 -17.10 -3.94
N ASP A 144 2.80 -16.74 -4.65
CA ASP A 144 2.84 -16.24 -6.03
C ASP A 144 3.61 -14.91 -6.14
N VAL A 145 3.46 -14.01 -5.16
CA VAL A 145 4.25 -12.77 -5.09
C VAL A 145 5.73 -13.08 -4.92
N LEU A 146 6.10 -13.99 -4.00
CA LEU A 146 7.49 -14.38 -3.79
C LEU A 146 8.11 -15.05 -5.02
N ASP A 147 7.35 -15.90 -5.71
CA ASP A 147 7.77 -16.55 -6.94
C ASP A 147 8.02 -15.53 -8.06
N ALA A 148 7.13 -14.55 -8.22
CA ALA A 148 7.29 -13.45 -9.19
C ALA A 148 8.51 -12.57 -8.89
N LEU A 149 8.74 -12.21 -7.61
CA LEU A 149 9.93 -11.47 -7.18
C LEU A 149 11.21 -12.24 -7.51
N ASN A 150 11.23 -13.54 -7.22
CA ASN A 150 12.37 -14.40 -7.51
C ASN A 150 12.63 -14.53 -9.02
N GLU A 151 11.60 -14.71 -9.83
CA GLU A 151 11.68 -14.78 -11.28
C GLU A 151 12.30 -13.49 -11.87
N LYS A 152 11.84 -12.34 -11.38
CA LYS A 152 12.32 -11.01 -11.81
C LYS A 152 13.63 -10.59 -11.13
N ARG A 153 14.14 -11.37 -10.19
CA ARG A 153 15.34 -11.05 -9.38
C ARG A 153 15.22 -9.74 -8.63
N VAL A 154 14.02 -9.41 -8.16
CA VAL A 154 13.76 -8.28 -7.29
C VAL A 154 13.83 -8.76 -5.85
N SER A 155 14.73 -8.19 -5.07
CA SER A 155 14.83 -8.50 -3.64
C SER A 155 13.82 -7.65 -2.87
N PRO A 156 12.95 -8.26 -2.03
CA PRO A 156 12.06 -7.48 -1.21
C PRO A 156 12.84 -6.73 -0.11
N ASN A 157 12.48 -5.47 0.09
CA ASN A 157 12.98 -4.63 1.16
C ASN A 157 11.98 -4.67 2.32
N ILE A 158 12.45 -4.95 3.53
CA ILE A 158 11.65 -4.91 4.75
C ILE A 158 11.89 -3.55 5.41
N PRO A 159 10.94 -2.61 5.30
CA PRO A 159 11.09 -1.29 5.87
C PRO A 159 11.03 -1.34 7.40
N LYS A 160 11.57 -0.31 8.03
CA LYS A 160 11.51 -0.10 9.47
C LYS A 160 10.76 1.19 9.77
N THR A 161 10.11 1.23 10.92
CA THR A 161 9.52 2.47 11.43
C THR A 161 10.58 3.57 11.50
N GLY A 162 10.27 4.72 10.89
CA GLY A 162 11.16 5.88 10.78
C GLY A 162 11.97 5.92 9.48
N ASP A 163 11.96 4.88 8.65
CA ASP A 163 12.61 4.91 7.34
C ASP A 163 11.94 5.97 6.45
N LYS A 164 12.77 6.66 5.67
CA LYS A 164 12.33 7.73 4.75
C LYS A 164 12.84 7.47 3.35
N PHE A 165 12.01 7.79 2.37
CA PHE A 165 12.37 7.73 0.96
C PHE A 165 11.62 8.80 0.15
N THR A 166 12.03 9.03 -1.09
CA THR A 166 11.39 10.01 -1.97
C THR A 166 11.01 9.37 -3.30
N LEU A 167 9.87 9.79 -3.84
CA LEU A 167 9.48 9.39 -5.20
C LEU A 167 10.22 10.29 -6.22
N ASP A 168 9.78 11.51 -6.39
CA ASP A 168 10.48 12.60 -7.06
C ASP A 168 10.56 13.76 -6.07
N LYS A 169 9.49 14.54 -5.95
CA LYS A 169 9.34 15.61 -4.98
C LYS A 169 8.63 15.15 -3.69
N ALA A 170 7.75 14.18 -3.81
CA ALA A 170 7.04 13.61 -2.67
C ALA A 170 7.99 12.84 -1.76
N SER A 171 7.93 13.12 -0.46
CA SER A 171 8.66 12.37 0.57
C SER A 171 7.73 11.45 1.33
N PHE A 172 8.24 10.29 1.69
CA PHE A 172 7.53 9.25 2.43
C PHE A 172 8.26 8.93 3.73
N GLU A 173 7.49 8.71 4.78
CA GLU A 173 7.98 8.18 6.06
C GLU A 173 7.17 6.95 6.44
N VAL A 174 7.87 5.88 6.83
CA VAL A 174 7.27 4.66 7.37
C VAL A 174 6.92 4.89 8.83
N LEU A 175 5.64 4.99 9.15
CA LEU A 175 5.17 5.24 10.51
C LEU A 175 5.01 3.97 11.33
N SER A 176 4.67 2.84 10.69
CA SER A 176 4.54 1.52 11.31
C SER A 176 4.76 0.43 10.28
N VAL A 177 5.23 -0.73 10.77
CA VAL A 177 5.35 -1.99 10.02
C VAL A 177 4.84 -3.16 10.87
N GLY A 178 3.91 -2.89 11.77
CA GLY A 178 3.37 -3.81 12.78
C GLY A 178 3.69 -3.37 14.20
N ILE A 179 3.03 -4.01 15.16
CA ILE A 179 3.18 -3.73 16.59
C ILE A 179 4.30 -4.57 17.19
N SER A 180 4.38 -5.84 16.78
CA SER A 180 5.41 -6.79 17.23
C SER A 180 5.71 -7.84 16.15
N ASP A 181 6.85 -8.53 16.31
CA ASP A 181 7.22 -9.66 15.44
C ASP A 181 6.28 -10.88 15.60
N ASP A 182 5.53 -10.92 16.72
CA ASP A 182 4.62 -12.01 17.07
C ASP A 182 3.16 -11.72 16.71
N ASP A 183 2.86 -10.60 16.01
CA ASP A 183 1.51 -10.26 15.58
C ASP A 183 0.86 -11.44 14.85
N THR A 184 -0.30 -11.84 15.35
CA THR A 184 -1.10 -12.93 14.77
C THR A 184 -2.04 -12.39 13.69
N ASP A 185 -2.46 -11.15 13.79
CA ASP A 185 -3.29 -10.47 12.80
C ASP A 185 -2.40 -9.83 11.71
N LEU A 186 -2.59 -10.28 10.46
CA LEU A 186 -1.85 -9.76 9.33
C LEU A 186 -2.16 -8.28 9.07
N ASN A 187 -3.37 -7.82 9.40
CA ASN A 187 -3.75 -6.41 9.25
C ASN A 187 -2.83 -5.49 10.05
N ASP A 188 -2.47 -5.90 11.27
CA ASP A 188 -1.61 -5.12 12.15
C ASP A 188 -0.15 -5.08 11.71
N THR A 189 0.21 -5.87 10.68
CA THR A 189 1.52 -5.80 10.03
C THR A 189 1.57 -4.81 8.88
N SER A 190 0.50 -4.07 8.62
CA SER A 190 0.42 -3.08 7.54
C SER A 190 1.56 -2.08 7.58
N VAL A 191 2.18 -1.87 6.41
CA VAL A 191 3.13 -0.77 6.21
C VAL A 191 2.36 0.54 6.15
N VAL A 192 2.37 1.29 7.24
CA VAL A 192 1.71 2.59 7.34
C VAL A 192 2.65 3.68 6.84
N LEU A 193 2.21 4.45 5.84
CA LEU A 193 3.02 5.47 5.19
C LEU A 193 2.42 6.88 5.38
N LYS A 194 3.28 7.84 5.70
CA LYS A 194 2.97 9.27 5.60
C LYS A 194 3.69 9.82 4.37
N MET A 195 2.92 10.30 3.40
CA MET A 195 3.42 11.03 2.24
C MET A 195 3.31 12.52 2.51
N THR A 196 4.34 13.28 2.18
CA THR A 196 4.32 14.75 2.20
C THR A 196 4.69 15.27 0.83
N TYR A 197 3.87 16.19 0.30
CA TYR A 197 4.09 16.89 -0.95
C TYR A 197 3.76 18.36 -0.76
N ASP A 198 4.75 19.24 -0.93
CA ASP A 198 4.68 20.65 -0.55
C ASP A 198 4.24 20.82 0.91
N LYS A 199 3.08 21.46 1.17
CA LYS A 199 2.51 21.62 2.51
C LYS A 199 1.38 20.64 2.81
N THR A 200 1.10 19.72 1.91
CA THR A 200 0.05 18.72 2.08
C THR A 200 0.61 17.39 2.53
N CYS A 201 -0.16 16.66 3.31
CA CYS A 201 0.21 15.32 3.68
C CYS A 201 -0.97 14.36 3.55
N THR A 202 -0.65 13.11 3.17
CA THR A 202 -1.57 11.99 3.09
C THR A 202 -1.08 10.85 3.95
N LEU A 203 -1.96 10.29 4.75
CA LEU A 203 -1.69 9.12 5.59
C LEU A 203 -2.34 7.88 4.96
N PHE A 204 -1.53 6.86 4.66
CA PHE A 204 -1.98 5.57 4.13
C PHE A 204 -1.89 4.52 5.23
N MET A 205 -3.04 3.97 5.64
CA MET A 205 -3.13 3.09 6.81
C MET A 205 -3.05 1.60 6.44
N GLY A 206 -3.19 1.22 5.16
CA GLY A 206 -3.48 -0.17 4.82
C GLY A 206 -4.70 -0.65 5.61
N ASP A 207 -4.59 -1.80 6.25
CA ASP A 207 -5.64 -2.36 7.11
C ASP A 207 -5.31 -2.31 8.61
N ALA A 208 -4.37 -1.44 8.98
CA ALA A 208 -3.97 -1.23 10.37
C ALA A 208 -5.19 -1.00 11.28
N SER A 209 -5.24 -1.76 12.37
CA SER A 209 -6.30 -1.67 13.37
C SER A 209 -6.10 -0.51 14.35
N SER A 210 -7.07 -0.31 15.23
CA SER A 210 -6.98 0.65 16.33
C SER A 210 -5.81 0.38 17.28
N ALA A 211 -5.28 -0.83 17.33
CA ALA A 211 -4.08 -1.14 18.11
C ALA A 211 -2.84 -0.46 17.51
N VAL A 212 -2.69 -0.51 16.18
CA VAL A 212 -1.63 0.23 15.47
C VAL A 212 -1.86 1.74 15.58
N GLU A 213 -3.10 2.22 15.40
CA GLU A 213 -3.46 3.63 15.53
C GLU A 213 -3.01 4.20 16.88
N ASN A 214 -3.25 3.47 17.99
CA ASN A 214 -2.85 3.89 19.33
C ASN A 214 -1.32 4.11 19.45
N ASN A 215 -0.51 3.32 18.75
CA ASN A 215 0.94 3.48 18.74
C ASN A 215 1.41 4.68 17.90
N LEU A 216 0.51 5.26 17.11
CA LEU A 216 0.79 6.43 16.29
C LEU A 216 0.39 7.74 16.96
N LEU A 217 -0.45 7.74 18.00
CA LEU A 217 -1.04 8.95 18.60
C LEU A 217 0.01 9.98 19.10
N ASN A 218 1.20 9.51 19.48
CA ASN A 218 2.29 10.36 19.95
C ASN A 218 3.29 10.76 18.84
N LYS A 219 2.98 10.43 17.58
CA LYS A 219 3.81 10.79 16.43
C LYS A 219 3.20 12.01 15.70
N ASP A 220 3.98 12.58 14.79
CA ASP A 220 3.49 13.64 13.90
C ASP A 220 2.65 13.00 12.77
N ILE A 221 1.34 12.84 13.03
CA ILE A 221 0.38 12.20 12.12
C ILE A 221 -0.72 13.13 11.63
N GLN A 222 -0.65 14.44 11.93
CA GLN A 222 -1.64 15.38 11.39
C GLN A 222 -1.49 15.45 9.86
N CYS A 223 -2.57 15.11 9.14
CA CYS A 223 -2.59 15.08 7.67
C CYS A 223 -3.94 15.50 7.13
N GLN A 224 -3.95 16.25 6.04
CA GLN A 224 -5.17 16.71 5.37
C GLN A 224 -5.96 15.57 4.74
N VAL A 225 -5.28 14.49 4.30
CA VAL A 225 -5.91 13.36 3.66
C VAL A 225 -5.58 12.07 4.42
N LEU A 226 -6.59 11.26 4.63
CA LEU A 226 -6.48 9.94 5.23
C LEU A 226 -7.03 8.88 4.27
N LYS A 227 -6.20 7.93 3.79
CA LYS A 227 -6.72 6.64 3.33
C LYS A 227 -7.18 5.89 4.57
N VAL A 228 -8.49 5.80 4.71
CA VAL A 228 -9.14 5.19 5.88
C VAL A 228 -8.73 3.72 5.99
N GLY A 229 -8.35 3.31 7.17
CA GLY A 229 -7.88 1.93 7.42
C GLY A 229 -8.97 0.89 7.19
N HIS A 230 -8.55 -0.27 6.68
CA HIS A 230 -9.33 -1.50 6.60
C HIS A 230 -10.72 -1.31 5.97
N HIS A 231 -10.75 -0.61 4.83
CA HIS A 231 -11.96 -0.33 4.04
C HIS A 231 -13.11 0.31 4.85
N GLY A 232 -12.80 0.98 5.96
CA GLY A 232 -13.79 1.53 6.86
C GLY A 232 -14.36 0.52 7.87
N SER A 233 -13.58 -0.49 8.23
CA SER A 233 -13.91 -1.47 9.28
C SER A 233 -14.16 -0.81 10.63
N ARG A 234 -15.00 -1.46 11.46
CA ARG A 234 -15.23 -1.05 12.86
C ARG A 234 -14.02 -1.17 13.78
N TYR A 235 -12.99 -1.90 13.33
CA TYR A 235 -11.77 -2.15 14.09
C TYR A 235 -10.67 -1.14 13.82
N SER A 236 -10.91 -0.18 12.92
CA SER A 236 -10.01 0.94 12.60
C SER A 236 -10.73 2.27 12.73
N SER A 237 -10.01 3.38 12.49
CA SER A 237 -10.52 4.75 12.52
C SER A 237 -11.16 5.12 13.86
N SER A 238 -10.41 4.86 14.94
CA SER A 238 -10.84 5.17 16.30
C SER A 238 -11.07 6.68 16.47
N ASP A 239 -11.96 7.03 17.42
CA ASP A 239 -12.30 8.42 17.70
C ASP A 239 -11.06 9.29 18.02
N GLU A 240 -10.16 8.77 18.85
CA GLU A 240 -8.94 9.45 19.24
C GLU A 240 -7.94 9.60 18.08
N PHE A 241 -7.85 8.58 17.22
CA PHE A 241 -7.02 8.63 16.04
C PHE A 241 -7.49 9.70 15.06
N ILE A 242 -8.78 9.72 14.68
CA ILE A 242 -9.32 10.72 13.77
C ILE A 242 -9.20 12.13 14.34
N LYS A 243 -9.45 12.29 15.65
CA LYS A 243 -9.22 13.54 16.37
C LYS A 243 -7.77 14.03 16.30
N THR A 244 -6.80 13.10 16.32
CA THR A 244 -5.36 13.41 16.28
C THR A 244 -4.90 13.71 14.85
N VAL A 245 -5.30 12.90 13.87
CA VAL A 245 -4.95 13.10 12.46
C VAL A 245 -5.59 14.37 11.89
N LYS A 246 -6.80 14.71 12.30
CA LYS A 246 -7.58 15.88 11.87
C LYS A 246 -7.70 15.97 10.33
N PRO A 247 -8.08 14.90 9.63
CA PRO A 247 -8.13 14.93 8.19
C PRO A 247 -9.29 15.81 7.70
N SER A 248 -9.06 16.56 6.63
CA SER A 248 -10.13 17.24 5.89
C SER A 248 -10.85 16.27 4.96
N TYR A 249 -10.12 15.27 4.45
CA TYR A 249 -10.62 14.28 3.49
C TYR A 249 -10.30 12.87 3.95
N GLY A 250 -11.29 11.97 3.86
CA GLY A 250 -11.15 10.55 4.10
C GLY A 250 -11.45 9.76 2.83
N ILE A 251 -10.53 8.93 2.37
CA ILE A 251 -10.73 8.07 1.21
C ILE A 251 -10.99 6.65 1.70
N ILE A 252 -12.14 6.09 1.35
CA ILE A 252 -12.51 4.72 1.65
C ILE A 252 -12.51 3.91 0.35
N MET A 253 -11.55 3.01 0.21
CA MET A 253 -11.53 2.03 -0.87
C MET A 253 -12.34 0.82 -0.42
N VAL A 254 -13.43 0.55 -1.11
CA VAL A 254 -14.43 -0.44 -0.68
C VAL A 254 -15.29 -0.88 -1.87
N GLY A 255 -15.69 -2.13 -1.88
CA GLY A 255 -16.55 -2.69 -2.92
C GLY A 255 -18.02 -2.44 -2.67
N LYS A 256 -18.77 -2.21 -3.75
CA LYS A 256 -20.22 -2.14 -3.70
C LYS A 256 -20.80 -3.49 -3.22
N ASP A 257 -21.80 -3.43 -2.35
CA ASP A 257 -22.53 -4.60 -1.83
C ASP A 257 -21.58 -5.66 -1.20
N ASN A 258 -20.45 -5.21 -0.61
CA ASN A 258 -19.49 -6.11 0.00
C ASN A 258 -20.05 -6.87 1.20
N LYS A 259 -19.65 -8.13 1.37
CA LYS A 259 -20.14 -9.03 2.42
C LYS A 259 -19.72 -8.67 3.84
N TYR A 260 -18.78 -7.72 4.00
CA TYR A 260 -18.25 -7.32 5.30
C TYR A 260 -19.06 -6.19 5.95
N GLY A 261 -19.96 -5.57 5.19
CA GLY A 261 -20.73 -4.41 5.65
C GLY A 261 -19.85 -3.16 5.84
N HIS A 262 -18.77 -3.05 5.06
CA HIS A 262 -17.88 -1.88 5.04
C HIS A 262 -18.39 -0.83 4.03
N PRO A 263 -18.14 0.47 4.29
CA PRO A 263 -17.71 1.01 5.58
C PRO A 263 -18.82 0.86 6.63
N THR A 264 -18.42 0.63 7.88
CA THR A 264 -19.39 0.51 8.97
C THR A 264 -19.94 1.87 9.39
N ASN A 265 -21.18 1.90 9.91
CA ASN A 265 -21.76 3.14 10.44
C ASN A 265 -20.85 3.75 11.52
N LYS A 266 -20.24 2.93 12.38
CA LYS A 266 -19.30 3.39 13.41
C LYS A 266 -18.19 4.25 12.81
N THR A 267 -17.56 3.80 11.74
CA THR A 267 -16.49 4.54 11.07
C THR A 267 -17.02 5.82 10.43
N LEU A 268 -18.16 5.74 9.73
CA LEU A 268 -18.77 6.92 9.11
C LEU A 268 -19.20 7.96 10.15
N ASP A 269 -19.74 7.54 11.30
CA ASP A 269 -20.14 8.42 12.40
C ASP A 269 -18.94 9.16 12.99
N VAL A 270 -17.80 8.46 13.16
CA VAL A 270 -16.57 9.08 13.65
C VAL A 270 -16.04 10.10 12.64
N LEU A 271 -15.97 9.76 11.35
CA LEU A 271 -15.53 10.70 10.31
C LEU A 271 -16.45 11.93 10.24
N ASN A 272 -17.75 11.73 10.28
CA ASN A 272 -18.75 12.80 10.29
C ASN A 272 -18.65 13.70 11.53
N LYS A 273 -18.40 13.13 12.71
CA LYS A 273 -18.19 13.87 13.98
C LYS A 273 -17.08 14.91 13.87
N TYR A 274 -16.03 14.59 13.10
CA TYR A 274 -14.88 15.48 12.88
C TYR A 274 -14.94 16.25 11.56
N ASN A 275 -16.12 16.30 10.90
CA ASN A 275 -16.36 17.00 9.65
C ASN A 275 -15.44 16.58 8.50
N VAL A 276 -15.07 15.32 8.44
CA VAL A 276 -14.25 14.77 7.36
C VAL A 276 -15.10 14.60 6.11
N THR A 277 -14.69 15.19 5.00
CA THR A 277 -15.31 14.92 3.68
C THR A 277 -14.88 13.54 3.21
N VAL A 278 -15.84 12.64 3.02
CA VAL A 278 -15.57 11.25 2.66
C VAL A 278 -15.79 11.01 1.18
N HIS A 279 -14.79 10.44 0.51
CA HIS A 279 -14.85 9.90 -0.84
C HIS A 279 -14.81 8.38 -0.79
N ARG A 280 -15.62 7.69 -1.60
CA ARG A 280 -15.76 6.23 -1.57
C ARG A 280 -15.71 5.64 -2.97
N THR A 281 -14.87 4.61 -3.18
CA THR A 281 -14.75 3.96 -4.50
C THR A 281 -16.01 3.24 -4.94
N ASP A 282 -16.81 2.67 -4.04
CA ASP A 282 -18.08 2.02 -4.35
C ASP A 282 -19.18 2.99 -4.85
N GLN A 283 -19.00 4.29 -4.66
CA GLN A 283 -19.94 5.34 -5.08
C GLN A 283 -19.41 6.17 -6.25
N GLU A 284 -18.10 6.39 -6.28
CA GLU A 284 -17.45 7.34 -7.18
C GLU A 284 -16.64 6.65 -8.28
N GLY A 285 -16.36 5.34 -8.14
CA GLY A 285 -15.39 4.64 -8.99
C GLY A 285 -13.95 4.98 -8.59
N THR A 286 -13.03 4.97 -9.55
CA THR A 286 -11.64 5.38 -9.29
C THR A 286 -11.58 6.88 -8.96
N ILE A 287 -11.02 7.20 -7.79
CA ILE A 287 -10.86 8.57 -7.28
C ILE A 287 -9.45 9.05 -7.59
N ILE A 288 -9.33 10.21 -8.23
CA ILE A 288 -8.04 10.83 -8.55
C ILE A 288 -7.88 12.07 -7.70
N MET A 289 -6.98 12.01 -6.74
CA MET A 289 -6.56 13.18 -5.97
C MET A 289 -5.41 13.88 -6.69
N LYS A 290 -5.56 15.19 -6.86
CA LYS A 290 -4.55 16.08 -7.44
C LYS A 290 -4.07 17.06 -6.38
N ILE A 291 -2.76 17.14 -6.21
CA ILE A 291 -2.13 18.08 -5.28
C ILE A 291 -1.26 19.04 -6.10
N LYS A 292 -1.55 20.34 -5.99
CA LYS A 292 -0.79 21.41 -6.64
C LYS A 292 -0.56 22.54 -5.65
N GLY A 293 0.66 22.69 -5.17
CA GLY A 293 0.96 23.57 -4.05
C GLY A 293 0.19 23.13 -2.80
N ASP A 294 -0.64 24.04 -2.25
CA ASP A 294 -1.48 23.78 -1.08
C ASP A 294 -2.91 23.31 -1.46
N ASN A 295 -3.23 23.21 -2.75
CA ASN A 295 -4.56 22.85 -3.23
C ASN A 295 -4.69 21.36 -3.42
N ILE A 296 -5.74 20.79 -2.83
CA ILE A 296 -6.16 19.40 -3.04
C ILE A 296 -7.49 19.44 -3.79
N SER A 297 -7.57 18.70 -4.88
CA SER A 297 -8.81 18.52 -5.64
C SER A 297 -9.02 17.06 -6.01
N PHE A 298 -10.26 16.69 -6.24
CA PHE A 298 -10.65 15.33 -6.57
C PHE A 298 -11.39 15.30 -7.91
N GLU A 299 -11.09 14.29 -8.70
CA GLU A 299 -11.83 13.88 -9.89
C GLU A 299 -12.15 12.39 -9.74
N ASN A 300 -13.18 11.92 -10.40
CA ASN A 300 -13.51 10.50 -10.39
C ASN A 300 -13.73 9.97 -11.81
N ILE A 301 -13.35 8.71 -11.98
CA ILE A 301 -13.62 7.95 -13.20
C ILE A 301 -14.56 6.82 -12.81
N LYS A 302 -15.84 6.92 -13.22
CA LYS A 302 -16.77 5.82 -13.06
C LYS A 302 -16.31 4.67 -13.97
N THR A 303 -15.79 3.62 -13.38
CA THR A 303 -15.57 2.37 -14.09
C THR A 303 -16.94 1.85 -14.52
N ASN A 304 -17.21 1.83 -15.82
CA ASN A 304 -18.36 1.11 -16.34
C ASN A 304 -18.12 -0.38 -16.12
N THR A 305 -18.46 -0.88 -14.94
CA THR A 305 -18.42 -2.32 -14.61
C THR A 305 -19.61 -3.07 -15.21
N ASN A 306 -20.11 -2.63 -16.39
CA ASN A 306 -21.05 -3.36 -17.20
C ASN A 306 -20.32 -3.83 -18.46
N GLY A 307 -19.64 -5.01 -18.32
CA GLY A 307 -19.00 -5.70 -19.40
C GLY A 307 -18.84 -7.16 -19.02
#